data_e2b788cd12e5223453406b5424aa5cf2
#
_entry.id   e2b788cd12e5223453406b5424aa5cf2
#
_cell.length_a   1.000
_cell.length_b   1.000
_cell.length_c   1.000
_cell.angle_alpha   90.00
_cell.angle_beta   90.00
_cell.angle_gamma   90.00
#
_symmetry.space_group_name_H-M   'P 1'
#
loop_
_entity.id
_entity.type
_entity.pdbx_description
1 polymer ?
#
loop_
_entity_poly.entity_id
_entity_poly.type
_entity_poly.pdbx_seq_one_letter_code
_entity_poly.pdbx_strand_id
1 'polypeptide(L)'
;MNVLVINAGSSSLKYQLLNPTTGELLAKGLCERIGIDGLFTYKPQLPGKEAIKAASVSMPTHSEAIQAVLNALVDEKNGVIGSMKEIDAVGHRVVHGGEKFAKSVVITDEVMQAIEECNPLAPLHNPANIIGIKACQELMPGVPMVAVFDTAFHQTMPGKAYMYAIPYELSLIHISEPTRQ
;
A
#
# COMPACT_ATOMS: atom_id res chain seq x y z
N MET A 1 -10.85 16.42 -1.10
CA MET A 1 -9.70 15.62 -1.56
C MET A 1 -9.86 14.21 -1.05
N ASN A 2 -9.81 13.21 -1.92
CA ASN A 2 -9.91 11.81 -1.52
C ASN A 2 -8.61 11.09 -1.87
N VAL A 3 -8.07 10.35 -0.93
CA VAL A 3 -6.84 9.57 -1.10
C VAL A 3 -7.15 8.09 -0.95
N LEU A 4 -6.79 7.31 -1.95
CA LEU A 4 -6.83 5.85 -1.89
C LEU A 4 -5.51 5.34 -1.31
N VAL A 5 -5.57 4.67 -0.18
CA VAL A 5 -4.40 4.06 0.47
C VAL A 5 -4.37 2.58 0.13
N ILE A 6 -3.24 2.12 -0.39
CA ILE A 6 -3.02 0.73 -0.81
C ILE A 6 -1.85 0.12 -0.03
N ASN A 7 -2.06 -1.09 0.46
CA ASN A 7 -1.02 -1.93 1.03
C ASN A 7 -1.10 -3.30 0.35
N ALA A 8 -0.26 -3.48 -0.67
CA ALA A 8 -0.18 -4.70 -1.46
C ALA A 8 0.82 -5.68 -0.83
N GLY A 9 0.36 -6.86 -0.47
CA GLY A 9 1.16 -8.03 -0.10
C GLY A 9 1.22 -9.04 -1.24
N SER A 10 1.94 -10.15 -1.04
CA SER A 10 2.14 -11.18 -2.09
C SER A 10 0.83 -11.81 -2.61
N SER A 11 -0.15 -12.03 -1.75
CA SER A 11 -1.45 -12.64 -2.08
C SER A 11 -2.63 -11.87 -1.48
N SER A 12 -2.43 -10.64 -1.05
CA SER A 12 -3.47 -9.82 -0.44
C SER A 12 -3.27 -8.34 -0.73
N LEU A 13 -4.35 -7.58 -0.67
CA LEU A 13 -4.34 -6.13 -0.83
C LEU A 13 -5.33 -5.53 0.15
N LYS A 14 -4.82 -4.72 1.09
CA LYS A 14 -5.64 -3.90 1.99
C LYS A 14 -5.78 -2.50 1.39
N TYR A 15 -6.97 -1.92 1.53
CA TYR A 15 -7.21 -0.58 1.02
C TYR A 15 -8.13 0.25 1.90
N GLN A 16 -7.98 1.57 1.79
CA GLN A 16 -8.85 2.55 2.41
C GLN A 16 -9.00 3.76 1.48
N LEU A 17 -10.21 4.26 1.33
CA LEU A 17 -10.47 5.57 0.72
C LEU A 17 -10.85 6.54 1.82
N LEU A 18 -10.11 7.63 1.95
CA LEU A 18 -10.31 8.62 3.02
C LEU A 18 -10.12 10.05 2.52
N ASN A 19 -10.74 10.96 3.23
CA ASN A 19 -10.47 12.39 3.08
C ASN A 19 -9.46 12.83 4.14
N PRO A 20 -8.19 13.11 3.80
CA PRO A 20 -7.17 13.44 4.78
C PRO A 20 -7.38 14.82 5.45
N THR A 21 -8.17 15.71 4.84
CA THR A 21 -8.47 17.04 5.42
C THR A 21 -9.46 16.94 6.56
N THR A 22 -10.48 16.09 6.44
CA THR A 22 -11.51 15.90 7.47
C THR A 22 -11.21 14.70 8.37
N GLY A 23 -10.30 13.81 7.96
CA GLY A 23 -10.06 12.51 8.61
C GLY A 23 -11.16 11.49 8.36
N GLU A 24 -12.13 11.78 7.49
CA GLU A 24 -13.25 10.91 7.21
C GLU A 24 -12.83 9.69 6.38
N LEU A 25 -13.14 8.51 6.89
CA LEU A 25 -12.98 7.25 6.18
C LEU A 25 -14.25 6.97 5.38
N LEU A 26 -14.15 6.93 4.04
CA LEU A 26 -15.28 6.69 3.14
C LEU A 26 -15.53 5.19 2.92
N ALA A 27 -14.47 4.43 2.70
CA ALA A 27 -14.55 2.98 2.53
C ALA A 27 -13.22 2.32 2.93
N LYS A 28 -13.30 1.04 3.30
CA LYS A 28 -12.13 0.18 3.50
C LYS A 28 -12.43 -1.25 3.09
N GLY A 29 -11.40 -2.05 2.88
CA GLY A 29 -11.60 -3.45 2.57
C GLY A 29 -10.30 -4.21 2.41
N LEU A 30 -10.47 -5.43 1.89
CA LEU A 30 -9.42 -6.42 1.79
C LEU A 30 -9.71 -7.34 0.59
N CYS A 31 -8.71 -7.52 -0.25
CA CYS A 31 -8.64 -8.61 -1.21
C CYS A 31 -7.69 -9.66 -0.64
N GLU A 32 -8.13 -10.91 -0.59
CA GLU A 32 -7.36 -12.04 -0.08
C GLU A 32 -7.28 -13.13 -1.14
N ARG A 33 -6.26 -13.99 -1.02
CA ARG A 33 -6.09 -15.16 -1.89
C ARG A 33 -5.97 -14.77 -3.37
N ILE A 34 -5.33 -13.61 -3.64
CA ILE A 34 -5.02 -13.16 -4.99
C ILE A 34 -4.13 -14.21 -5.66
N GLY A 35 -4.43 -14.58 -6.89
CA GLY A 35 -3.74 -15.64 -7.63
C GLY A 35 -4.25 -17.06 -7.32
N ILE A 36 -5.28 -17.21 -6.47
CA ILE A 36 -5.87 -18.51 -6.11
C ILE A 36 -7.36 -18.51 -6.47
N ASP A 37 -8.23 -18.20 -5.52
CA ASP A 37 -9.69 -18.24 -5.68
C ASP A 37 -10.36 -16.90 -5.29
N GLY A 38 -9.59 -15.94 -4.88
CA GLY A 38 -9.99 -14.56 -4.61
C GLY A 38 -11.16 -14.38 -3.63
N LEU A 39 -10.91 -13.68 -2.53
CA LEU A 39 -11.96 -13.26 -1.59
C LEU A 39 -11.96 -11.74 -1.47
N PHE A 40 -13.09 -11.12 -1.75
CA PHE A 40 -13.25 -9.66 -1.76
C PHE A 40 -14.11 -9.19 -0.61
N THR A 41 -13.60 -8.26 0.18
CA THR A 41 -14.31 -7.58 1.26
C THR A 41 -14.32 -6.08 0.98
N TYR A 42 -15.51 -5.47 1.01
CA TYR A 42 -15.73 -4.04 0.87
C TYR A 42 -16.62 -3.54 2.00
N LYS A 43 -16.22 -2.49 2.69
CA LYS A 43 -16.93 -1.90 3.83
C LYS A 43 -17.08 -0.40 3.61
N PRO A 44 -18.15 0.08 2.97
CA PRO A 44 -18.47 1.50 2.90
C PRO A 44 -18.77 2.01 4.32
N GLN A 45 -18.42 3.27 4.58
CA GLN A 45 -18.64 3.90 5.88
C GLN A 45 -19.77 4.94 5.82
N LEU A 46 -20.41 5.11 4.65
CA LEU A 46 -21.52 6.02 4.46
C LEU A 46 -22.85 5.34 4.87
N PRO A 47 -23.79 6.09 5.48
CA PRO A 47 -25.11 5.56 5.84
C PRO A 47 -25.87 4.99 4.64
N GLY A 48 -26.60 3.90 4.86
CA GLY A 48 -27.45 3.27 3.83
C GLY A 48 -26.69 2.45 2.77
N LYS A 49 -25.39 2.30 2.87
CA LYS A 49 -24.55 1.47 1.98
C LYS A 49 -24.32 0.08 2.58
N GLU A 50 -24.33 -0.95 1.75
CA GLU A 50 -24.17 -2.33 2.18
C GLU A 50 -22.73 -2.82 1.99
N ALA A 51 -22.24 -3.56 2.97
CA ALA A 51 -20.91 -4.16 2.91
C ALA A 51 -20.91 -5.48 2.13
N ILE A 52 -19.85 -5.74 1.38
CA ILE A 52 -19.54 -7.05 0.81
C ILE A 52 -18.58 -7.75 1.78
N LYS A 53 -18.89 -8.97 2.19
CA LYS A 53 -18.08 -9.75 3.14
C LYS A 53 -17.57 -11.02 2.48
N ALA A 54 -16.27 -11.08 2.24
CA ALA A 54 -15.55 -12.24 1.72
C ALA A 54 -16.25 -12.92 0.52
N ALA A 55 -16.74 -12.11 -0.42
CA ALA A 55 -17.34 -12.63 -1.65
C ALA A 55 -16.26 -13.26 -2.54
N SER A 56 -16.58 -14.41 -3.16
CA SER A 56 -15.68 -15.02 -4.15
C SER A 56 -15.66 -14.14 -5.40
N VAL A 57 -14.49 -13.60 -5.73
CA VAL A 57 -14.24 -12.78 -6.91
C VAL A 57 -12.94 -13.24 -7.54
N SER A 58 -12.96 -13.52 -8.84
CA SER A 58 -11.74 -13.90 -9.56
C SER A 58 -10.74 -12.74 -9.57
N MET A 59 -9.61 -12.94 -8.94
CA MET A 59 -8.50 -11.98 -8.86
C MET A 59 -7.20 -12.72 -9.16
N PRO A 60 -6.95 -13.08 -10.43
CA PRO A 60 -5.72 -13.79 -10.82
C PRO A 60 -4.46 -12.99 -10.55
N THR A 61 -4.53 -11.67 -10.61
CA THR A 61 -3.41 -10.76 -10.30
C THR A 61 -3.86 -9.58 -9.42
N HIS A 62 -2.93 -8.74 -9.01
CA HIS A 62 -3.22 -7.51 -8.29
C HIS A 62 -3.98 -6.48 -9.15
N SER A 63 -3.85 -6.52 -10.48
CA SER A 63 -4.62 -5.63 -11.36
C SER A 63 -6.11 -5.89 -11.25
N GLU A 64 -6.55 -7.15 -11.28
CA GLU A 64 -7.98 -7.48 -11.09
C GLU A 64 -8.45 -7.19 -9.67
N ALA A 65 -7.59 -7.38 -8.66
CA ALA A 65 -7.92 -7.02 -7.30
C ALA A 65 -8.15 -5.50 -7.15
N ILE A 66 -7.28 -4.67 -7.72
CA ILE A 66 -7.44 -3.21 -7.71
C ILE A 66 -8.65 -2.80 -8.55
N GLN A 67 -8.88 -3.43 -9.70
CA GLN A 67 -10.08 -3.17 -10.51
C GLN A 67 -11.36 -3.48 -9.73
N ALA A 68 -11.41 -4.57 -8.97
CA ALA A 68 -12.54 -4.90 -8.11
C ALA A 68 -12.76 -3.82 -7.03
N VAL A 69 -11.68 -3.32 -6.43
CA VAL A 69 -11.75 -2.19 -5.48
C VAL A 69 -12.34 -0.96 -6.14
N LEU A 70 -11.80 -0.54 -7.29
CA LEU A 70 -12.25 0.65 -8.00
C LEU A 70 -13.72 0.54 -8.42
N ASN A 71 -14.14 -0.62 -8.92
CA ASN A 71 -15.54 -0.87 -9.27
C ASN A 71 -16.47 -0.75 -8.05
N ALA A 72 -16.07 -1.29 -6.90
CA ALA A 72 -16.87 -1.19 -5.68
C ALA A 72 -16.95 0.23 -5.14
N LEU A 73 -15.91 1.05 -5.31
CA LEU A 73 -15.92 2.45 -4.88
C LEU A 73 -16.91 3.32 -5.65
N VAL A 74 -17.13 3.00 -6.95
CA VAL A 74 -18.04 3.75 -7.85
C VAL A 74 -19.36 3.01 -8.14
N ASP A 75 -19.62 1.90 -7.45
CA ASP A 75 -20.86 1.12 -7.63
C ASP A 75 -22.10 1.99 -7.39
N GLU A 76 -23.12 1.87 -8.25
CA GLU A 76 -24.33 2.72 -8.20
C GLU A 76 -25.05 2.63 -6.86
N LYS A 77 -25.12 1.43 -6.26
CA LYS A 77 -25.85 1.19 -5.02
C LYS A 77 -24.98 1.42 -3.78
N ASN A 78 -23.79 0.86 -3.75
CA ASN A 78 -22.96 0.77 -2.56
C ASN A 78 -21.66 1.58 -2.65
N GLY A 79 -21.38 2.21 -3.80
CA GLY A 79 -20.21 3.06 -3.98
C GLY A 79 -20.25 4.31 -3.10
N VAL A 80 -19.08 4.84 -2.79
CA VAL A 80 -18.89 6.02 -1.92
C VAL A 80 -18.43 7.25 -2.67
N ILE A 81 -18.10 7.10 -3.96
CA ILE A 81 -17.75 8.18 -4.89
C ILE A 81 -18.52 7.99 -6.19
N GLY A 82 -18.79 9.07 -6.90
CA GLY A 82 -19.55 9.04 -8.16
C GLY A 82 -18.72 8.66 -9.37
N SER A 83 -17.40 8.88 -9.31
CA SER A 83 -16.48 8.52 -10.39
C SER A 83 -15.04 8.37 -9.88
N MET A 84 -14.21 7.64 -10.62
CA MET A 84 -12.77 7.51 -10.30
C MET A 84 -12.02 8.85 -10.33
N LYS A 85 -12.54 9.87 -11.01
CA LYS A 85 -11.96 11.22 -11.03
C LYS A 85 -11.98 11.91 -9.66
N GLU A 86 -12.74 11.38 -8.72
CA GLU A 86 -12.75 11.87 -7.34
C GLU A 86 -11.62 11.31 -6.48
N ILE A 87 -10.79 10.41 -7.02
CA ILE A 87 -9.57 9.95 -6.38
C ILE A 87 -8.44 10.91 -6.78
N ASP A 88 -8.04 11.76 -5.85
CA ASP A 88 -7.05 12.82 -6.10
C ASP A 88 -5.60 12.33 -6.01
N ALA A 89 -5.35 11.26 -5.25
CA ALA A 89 -4.03 10.65 -5.11
C ALA A 89 -4.14 9.20 -4.60
N VAL A 90 -3.07 8.42 -4.82
CA VAL A 90 -2.93 7.07 -4.23
C VAL A 90 -1.67 7.03 -3.35
N GLY A 91 -1.84 6.61 -2.11
CA GLY A 91 -0.75 6.36 -1.18
C GLY A 91 -0.42 4.86 -1.13
N HIS A 92 0.84 4.50 -1.35
CA HIS A 92 1.32 3.13 -1.29
C HIS A 92 2.24 2.93 -0.10
N ARG A 93 1.94 1.93 0.73
CA ARG A 93 2.91 1.44 1.69
C ARG A 93 3.98 0.63 0.96
N VAL A 94 5.23 0.99 1.16
CA VAL A 94 6.41 0.28 0.64
C VAL A 94 7.27 -0.15 1.83
N VAL A 95 7.68 -1.41 1.87
CA VAL A 95 8.37 -1.93 3.05
C VAL A 95 9.78 -1.36 3.16
N HIS A 96 10.57 -1.36 2.10
CA HIS A 96 11.96 -0.92 2.18
C HIS A 96 12.30 0.12 1.11
N GLY A 97 12.78 1.28 1.55
CA GLY A 97 13.25 2.36 0.68
C GLY A 97 14.77 2.56 0.70
N GLY A 98 15.51 1.64 1.32
CA GLY A 98 16.95 1.78 1.50
C GLY A 98 17.29 3.01 2.34
N GLU A 99 18.47 3.55 2.11
CA GLU A 99 18.92 4.81 2.71
C GLU A 99 18.47 6.04 1.92
N LYS A 100 17.87 5.83 0.72
CA LYS A 100 17.52 6.90 -0.22
C LYS A 100 16.30 7.70 0.23
N PHE A 101 15.38 7.09 0.97
CA PHE A 101 14.09 7.71 1.31
C PHE A 101 13.85 7.78 2.81
N ALA A 102 14.08 8.97 3.37
CA ALA A 102 13.77 9.31 4.77
C ALA A 102 12.36 9.90 4.96
N LYS A 103 11.60 10.08 3.88
CA LYS A 103 10.24 10.68 3.87
C LYS A 103 9.39 10.06 2.78
N SER A 104 8.09 10.30 2.84
CA SER A 104 7.18 9.99 1.75
C SER A 104 7.55 10.77 0.49
N VAL A 105 7.49 10.14 -0.67
CA VAL A 105 7.87 10.74 -1.96
C VAL A 105 6.82 10.45 -3.03
N VAL A 106 6.67 11.38 -3.96
CA VAL A 106 5.88 11.14 -5.19
C VAL A 106 6.65 10.11 -6.03
N ILE A 107 5.94 9.11 -6.51
CA ILE A 107 6.52 8.03 -7.31
C ILE A 107 6.77 8.54 -8.72
N THR A 108 8.03 8.65 -9.09
CA THR A 108 8.53 8.86 -10.45
C THR A 108 9.24 7.60 -10.93
N ASP A 109 9.70 7.57 -12.19
CA ASP A 109 10.46 6.44 -12.72
C ASP A 109 11.75 6.21 -11.92
N GLU A 110 12.43 7.29 -11.48
CA GLU A 110 13.63 7.20 -10.66
C GLU A 110 13.32 6.62 -9.26
N VAL A 111 12.17 6.99 -8.68
CA VAL A 111 11.72 6.44 -7.39
C VAL A 111 11.36 4.96 -7.55
N MET A 112 10.69 4.57 -8.64
CA MET A 112 10.40 3.16 -8.94
C MET A 112 11.67 2.34 -9.07
N GLN A 113 12.66 2.83 -9.83
CA GLN A 113 13.95 2.16 -9.97
C GLN A 113 14.64 1.98 -8.60
N ALA A 114 14.63 3.02 -7.77
CA ALA A 114 15.23 2.94 -6.43
C ALA A 114 14.50 1.95 -5.50
N ILE A 115 13.17 1.81 -5.62
CA ILE A 115 12.42 0.78 -4.88
C ILE A 115 12.78 -0.61 -5.41
N GLU A 116 12.95 -0.79 -6.72
CA GLU A 116 13.37 -2.06 -7.34
C GLU A 116 14.78 -2.47 -6.87
N GLU A 117 15.70 -1.53 -6.76
CA GLU A 117 17.05 -1.77 -6.21
C GLU A 117 17.03 -2.28 -4.76
N CYS A 118 15.96 -1.96 -4.01
CA CYS A 118 15.77 -2.45 -2.63
C CYS A 118 15.14 -3.85 -2.55
N ASN A 119 14.79 -4.50 -3.67
CA ASN A 119 14.21 -5.84 -3.65
C ASN A 119 15.05 -6.88 -2.88
N PRO A 120 16.39 -6.90 -2.96
CA PRO A 120 17.21 -7.82 -2.17
C PRO A 120 17.10 -7.61 -0.65
N LEU A 121 16.76 -6.40 -0.20
CA LEU A 121 16.58 -6.07 1.21
C LEU A 121 15.20 -6.51 1.75
N ALA A 122 14.20 -6.62 0.90
CA ALA A 122 12.85 -7.04 1.26
C ALA A 122 12.23 -7.93 0.16
N PRO A 123 12.81 -9.12 -0.12
CA PRO A 123 12.47 -9.94 -1.29
C PRO A 123 11.04 -10.49 -1.28
N LEU A 124 10.43 -10.61 -0.10
CA LEU A 124 9.05 -11.08 0.05
C LEU A 124 8.01 -9.95 -0.03
N HIS A 125 8.44 -8.69 -0.01
CA HIS A 125 7.52 -7.55 0.16
C HIS A 125 7.63 -6.53 -0.97
N ASN A 126 8.82 -6.00 -1.24
CA ASN A 126 9.01 -4.96 -2.24
C ASN A 126 8.49 -5.35 -3.63
N PRO A 127 8.74 -6.58 -4.15
CA PRO A 127 8.17 -6.98 -5.43
C PRO A 127 6.63 -6.90 -5.48
N ALA A 128 5.95 -7.30 -4.41
CA ALA A 128 4.49 -7.20 -4.32
C ALA A 128 4.01 -5.73 -4.27
N ASN A 129 4.74 -4.87 -3.53
CA ASN A 129 4.45 -3.44 -3.50
C ASN A 129 4.59 -2.81 -4.89
N ILE A 130 5.64 -3.14 -5.63
CA ILE A 130 5.89 -2.67 -7.01
C ILE A 130 4.75 -3.10 -7.94
N ILE A 131 4.31 -4.36 -7.87
CA ILE A 131 3.17 -4.86 -8.65
C ILE A 131 1.90 -4.03 -8.35
N GLY A 132 1.62 -3.76 -7.08
CA GLY A 132 0.49 -2.92 -6.68
C GLY A 132 0.58 -1.50 -7.21
N ILE A 133 1.76 -0.87 -7.17
CA ILE A 133 1.97 0.47 -7.74
C ILE A 133 1.73 0.48 -9.25
N LYS A 134 2.36 -0.46 -10.00
CA LYS A 134 2.21 -0.55 -11.45
C LYS A 134 0.76 -0.76 -11.87
N ALA A 135 0.03 -1.63 -11.17
CA ALA A 135 -1.39 -1.85 -11.42
C ALA A 135 -2.24 -0.59 -11.19
N CYS A 136 -1.95 0.19 -10.14
CA CYS A 136 -2.61 1.48 -9.92
C CYS A 136 -2.30 2.50 -11.01
N GLN A 137 -1.05 2.57 -11.48
CA GLN A 137 -0.64 3.47 -12.57
C GLN A 137 -1.36 3.16 -13.88
N GLU A 138 -1.54 1.87 -14.19
CA GLU A 138 -2.28 1.42 -15.39
C GLU A 138 -3.77 1.76 -15.32
N LEU A 139 -4.40 1.53 -14.15
CA LEU A 139 -5.85 1.69 -13.98
C LEU A 139 -6.27 3.15 -13.71
N MET A 140 -5.35 3.96 -13.22
CA MET A 140 -5.59 5.37 -12.88
C MET A 140 -4.50 6.28 -13.48
N PRO A 141 -4.39 6.36 -14.82
CA PRO A 141 -3.36 7.18 -15.45
C PRO A 141 -3.53 8.66 -15.09
N GLY A 142 -2.43 9.31 -14.74
CA GLY A 142 -2.39 10.72 -14.35
C GLY A 142 -2.74 11.02 -12.89
N VAL A 143 -3.20 10.04 -12.10
CA VAL A 143 -3.39 10.20 -10.66
C VAL A 143 -2.01 10.12 -9.97
N PRO A 144 -1.63 11.11 -9.14
CA PRO A 144 -0.36 11.09 -8.42
C PRO A 144 -0.28 9.88 -7.47
N MET A 145 0.85 9.16 -7.52
CA MET A 145 1.16 8.04 -6.63
C MET A 145 2.24 8.47 -5.63
N VAL A 146 2.07 8.11 -4.36
CA VAL A 146 3.00 8.46 -3.27
C VAL A 146 3.45 7.21 -2.54
N ALA A 147 4.75 7.01 -2.40
CA ALA A 147 5.32 5.95 -1.59
C ALA A 147 5.54 6.43 -0.15
N VAL A 148 5.13 5.60 0.81
CA VAL A 148 5.38 5.77 2.25
C VAL A 148 6.15 4.54 2.72
N PHE A 149 7.36 4.76 3.23
CA PHE A 149 8.31 3.70 3.55
C PHE A 149 8.26 3.33 5.04
N ASP A 150 8.13 2.04 5.35
CA ASP A 150 8.19 1.55 6.73
C ASP A 150 9.56 1.88 7.36
N THR A 151 10.64 1.78 6.59
CA THR A 151 12.00 2.04 7.06
C THR A 151 12.31 3.51 7.31
N ALA A 152 11.51 4.45 6.79
CA ALA A 152 11.73 5.89 6.99
C ALA A 152 11.68 6.29 8.47
N PHE A 153 10.83 5.65 9.27
CA PHE A 153 10.72 5.90 10.71
C PHE A 153 12.05 5.64 11.45
N HIS A 154 12.79 4.61 11.05
CA HIS A 154 14.02 4.19 11.73
C HIS A 154 15.21 5.10 11.40
N GLN A 155 15.18 5.82 10.30
CA GLN A 155 16.30 6.69 9.89
C GLN A 155 16.50 7.90 10.81
N THR A 156 15.51 8.25 11.61
CA THR A 156 15.60 9.35 12.59
C THR A 156 15.97 8.89 14.00
N MET A 157 16.13 7.57 14.21
CA MET A 157 16.49 7.02 15.52
C MET A 157 17.94 7.32 15.86
N PRO A 158 18.24 7.81 17.08
CA PRO A 158 19.61 8.01 17.52
C PRO A 158 20.33 6.66 17.69
N GLY A 159 21.65 6.61 17.45
CA GLY A 159 22.45 5.40 17.52
C GLY A 159 22.20 4.51 18.74
N LYS A 160 22.06 5.13 19.92
CA LYS A 160 21.75 4.44 21.18
C LYS A 160 20.42 3.68 21.20
N ALA A 161 19.51 3.97 20.27
CA ALA A 161 18.18 3.37 20.22
C ALA A 161 18.09 2.17 19.28
N TYR A 162 19.05 2.00 18.34
CA TYR A 162 19.07 0.86 17.41
C TYR A 162 20.29 -0.05 17.58
N MET A 163 21.33 0.39 18.33
CA MET A 163 22.46 -0.48 18.62
C MET A 163 22.14 -1.45 19.75
N TYR A 164 22.56 -2.69 19.62
CA TYR A 164 22.48 -3.68 20.68
C TYR A 164 23.52 -3.39 21.79
N ALA A 165 23.21 -3.76 23.02
CA ALA A 165 24.13 -3.65 24.17
C ALA A 165 25.18 -4.77 24.16
N ILE A 166 25.90 -4.91 23.08
CA ILE A 166 27.00 -5.85 22.84
C ILE A 166 28.19 -5.07 22.25
N PRO A 167 29.41 -5.65 22.15
CA PRO A 167 30.52 -4.99 21.49
C PRO A 167 30.11 -4.43 20.12
N TYR A 168 30.61 -3.22 19.82
CA TYR A 168 30.19 -2.46 18.65
C TYR A 168 30.35 -3.23 17.33
N GLU A 169 31.46 -3.97 17.20
CA GLU A 169 31.75 -4.79 16.01
C GLU A 169 30.70 -5.87 15.79
N LEU A 170 30.18 -6.45 16.86
CA LEU A 170 29.09 -7.45 16.79
C LEU A 170 27.73 -6.82 16.55
N SER A 171 27.50 -5.62 17.04
CA SER A 171 26.26 -4.87 16.79
C SER A 171 26.13 -4.52 15.31
N LEU A 172 27.22 -4.17 14.65
CA LEU A 172 27.22 -3.84 13.20
C LEU A 172 26.85 -5.02 12.30
N ILE A 173 27.13 -6.25 12.71
CA ILE A 173 26.79 -7.47 11.96
C ILE A 173 25.28 -7.74 11.99
N HIS A 174 24.59 -7.26 13.01
CA HIS A 174 23.16 -7.50 13.25
C HIS A 174 22.26 -6.29 12.99
N ILE A 175 22.78 -5.18 12.45
CA ILE A 175 21.99 -4.00 12.02
C ILE A 175 21.22 -4.30 10.73
N SER A 176 20.89 -5.51 10.45
CA SER A 176 20.30 -5.88 9.15
C SER A 176 18.82 -5.96 9.25
N GLU A 177 18.05 -5.55 9.88
CA GLU A 177 16.56 -5.45 9.71
C GLU A 177 15.90 -4.85 10.97
N PRO A 178 15.06 -3.85 10.81
CA PRO A 178 14.09 -3.54 11.83
C PRO A 178 13.22 -4.78 12.02
N THR A 179 13.45 -5.51 13.09
CA THR A 179 12.60 -6.63 13.49
C THR A 179 11.16 -6.13 13.56
N ARG A 180 10.32 -6.75 12.75
CA ARG A 180 8.88 -6.58 12.89
C ARG A 180 8.44 -7.11 14.24
N GLN A 181 7.96 -6.25 15.06
CA GLN A 181 6.97 -6.59 16.11
C GLN A 181 5.59 -6.19 15.65
#